data_1c2193a438d01b2ab55fb9c724eb30dd
#
_entry.id   1c2193a438d01b2ab55fb9c724eb30dd
#
_cell.length_a   1.000
_cell.length_b   1.000
_cell.length_c   1.000
_cell.angle_alpha   90.00
_cell.angle_beta   90.00
_cell.angle_gamma   90.00
#
_symmetry.space_group_name_H-M   'P 1'
#
loop_
_entity.id
_entity.type
_entity.pdbx_description
1 polymer ?
#
loop_
_entity_poly.entity_id
_entity_poly.type
_entity_poly.pdbx_seq_one_letter_code
_entity_poly.pdbx_strand_id
1 'polypeptide(L)'
;MAATKSAGPGGTTEDPHVGMFFMVEAGPTIGYFTEVSGLAMEYEVEEYKEGGVNDFVHKLRGRAKFPNLVLKRGITSNEAFTQWFAACREKLERREVTLTMLDQTLKPVRVWAFVGAFPVKWTGPDFKASAEGAAIETIEIAHQGLKSA
;
A
#
# COMPACT_ATOMS: atom_id res chain seq x y z
N MET A 1 27.35 -33.78 2.82
CA MET A 1 26.11 -34.08 3.57
C MET A 1 25.45 -32.80 3.99
N ALA A 2 24.30 -32.52 3.42
CA ALA A 2 23.52 -31.40 3.85
C ALA A 2 22.95 -31.67 5.25
N ALA A 3 23.32 -30.86 6.22
CA ALA A 3 22.67 -30.88 7.51
C ALA A 3 21.22 -30.41 7.31
N THR A 4 20.29 -31.32 7.43
CA THR A 4 18.91 -30.97 7.57
C THR A 4 18.73 -30.24 8.91
N LYS A 5 18.61 -28.93 8.90
CA LYS A 5 18.06 -28.22 10.04
C LYS A 5 16.66 -28.72 10.25
N SER A 6 16.45 -29.55 11.23
CA SER A 6 15.12 -29.78 11.74
C SER A 6 14.63 -28.46 12.28
N ALA A 7 13.63 -27.94 11.65
CA ALA A 7 12.89 -26.84 12.24
C ALA A 7 12.30 -27.37 13.54
N GLY A 8 12.80 -26.90 14.66
CA GLY A 8 12.22 -27.21 15.96
C GLY A 8 10.77 -26.72 15.98
N PRO A 9 9.89 -27.38 16.74
CA PRO A 9 8.53 -26.94 16.90
C PRO A 9 8.57 -25.67 17.73
N GLY A 10 8.27 -24.61 17.14
CA GLY A 10 8.13 -23.41 17.90
C GLY A 10 8.78 -22.22 17.28
N GLY A 11 7.97 -21.33 17.05
CA GLY A 11 8.34 -19.96 16.82
C GLY A 11 8.91 -19.76 15.42
N THR A 12 8.02 -19.53 14.51
CA THR A 12 8.36 -18.63 13.43
C THR A 12 8.80 -17.33 14.09
N THR A 13 10.08 -17.24 14.41
CA THR A 13 10.70 -15.96 14.58
C THR A 13 10.59 -15.32 13.20
N GLU A 14 9.52 -14.59 13.00
CA GLU A 14 9.38 -13.78 11.82
C GLU A 14 10.41 -12.66 11.96
N ASP A 15 11.62 -12.94 11.49
CA ASP A 15 12.61 -11.89 11.39
C ASP A 15 12.08 -10.80 10.46
N PRO A 16 12.19 -9.54 10.85
CA PRO A 16 11.73 -8.46 9.98
C PRO A 16 12.44 -8.54 8.64
N HIS A 17 11.67 -8.58 7.58
CA HIS A 17 12.21 -8.60 6.24
C HIS A 17 12.87 -7.27 5.90
N VAL A 18 14.13 -7.31 5.50
CA VAL A 18 14.93 -6.15 5.13
C VAL A 18 15.20 -6.16 3.62
N GLY A 19 15.22 -4.98 3.02
CA GLY A 19 15.51 -4.85 1.59
C GLY A 19 14.36 -5.29 0.69
N MET A 20 13.20 -4.75 0.91
CA MET A 20 11.99 -5.13 0.21
C MET A 20 11.70 -4.29 -1.01
N PHE A 21 11.08 -4.93 -1.97
CA PHE A 21 10.46 -4.28 -3.12
C PHE A 21 8.96 -4.53 -3.09
N PHE A 22 8.23 -3.61 -3.70
CA PHE A 22 6.79 -3.71 -3.78
C PHE A 22 6.36 -3.72 -5.24
N MET A 23 5.70 -4.79 -5.66
CA MET A 23 5.10 -4.88 -6.98
C MET A 23 3.64 -4.46 -6.90
N VAL A 24 3.22 -3.58 -7.78
CA VAL A 24 1.85 -3.07 -7.84
C VAL A 24 1.22 -3.41 -9.18
N GLU A 25 0.05 -4.01 -9.11
CA GLU A 25 -0.75 -4.38 -10.28
C GLU A 25 -2.14 -3.76 -10.18
N ALA A 26 -2.61 -3.19 -11.27
CA ALA A 26 -3.97 -2.67 -11.40
C ALA A 26 -4.55 -3.13 -12.75
N GLY A 27 -4.76 -4.44 -12.88
CA GLY A 27 -4.90 -5.10 -14.17
C GLY A 27 -3.52 -5.33 -14.76
N PRO A 28 -2.97 -4.42 -15.55
CA PRO A 28 -1.55 -4.47 -15.93
C PRO A 28 -0.67 -4.15 -14.72
N THR A 29 0.60 -4.56 -14.79
CA THR A 29 1.60 -4.21 -13.80
C THR A 29 1.92 -2.72 -13.89
N ILE A 30 1.71 -2.00 -12.81
CA ILE A 30 2.08 -0.58 -12.71
C ILE A 30 3.58 -0.44 -12.52
N GLY A 31 4.20 -1.35 -11.80
CA GLY A 31 5.64 -1.41 -11.62
C GLY A 31 6.07 -1.83 -10.23
N TYR A 32 7.36 -1.62 -10.00
CA TYR A 32 8.02 -1.91 -8.72
C TYR A 32 8.29 -0.60 -8.00
N PHE A 33 8.05 -0.60 -6.70
CA PHE A 33 8.21 0.58 -5.86
C PHE A 33 9.14 0.28 -4.70
N THR A 34 9.83 1.31 -4.23
CA THR A 34 10.76 1.19 -3.10
C THR A 34 10.15 1.64 -1.80
N GLU A 35 9.14 2.50 -1.85
CA GLU A 35 8.45 2.98 -0.66
C GLU A 35 6.94 2.88 -0.85
N VAL A 36 6.27 2.45 0.22
CA VAL A 36 4.82 2.37 0.30
C VAL A 36 4.37 2.96 1.62
N SER A 37 3.39 3.84 1.59
CA SER A 37 2.72 4.35 2.78
C SER A 37 1.20 4.35 2.59
N GLY A 38 0.46 4.47 3.67
CA GLY A 38 -0.98 4.41 3.61
C GLY A 38 -1.56 3.00 3.72
N LEU A 39 -0.75 2.01 4.04
CA LEU A 39 -1.22 0.66 4.39
C LEU A 39 -1.85 0.70 5.78
N ALA A 40 -3.07 1.18 5.86
CA ALA A 40 -3.75 1.35 7.12
C ALA A 40 -5.26 1.19 6.95
N MET A 41 -5.89 0.76 7.99
CA MET A 41 -7.34 0.76 8.11
C MET A 41 -7.69 1.21 9.52
N GLU A 42 -8.71 2.04 9.63
CA GLU A 42 -9.10 2.65 10.87
C GLU A 42 -10.61 2.73 10.95
N TYR A 43 -11.14 2.53 12.13
CA TYR A 43 -12.54 2.81 12.42
C TYR A 43 -12.63 4.09 13.24
N GLU A 44 -13.57 4.96 12.90
CA GLU A 44 -13.97 6.03 13.79
C GLU A 44 -14.56 5.44 15.06
N VAL A 45 -14.24 6.04 16.19
CA VAL A 45 -14.80 5.63 17.48
C VAL A 45 -15.71 6.75 17.97
N GLU A 46 -16.97 6.41 18.17
CA GLU A 46 -17.95 7.31 18.76
C GLU A 46 -18.05 7.01 20.26
N GLU A 47 -17.93 8.05 21.07
CA GLU A 47 -18.10 7.95 22.51
C GLU A 47 -19.55 8.27 22.88
N TYR A 48 -20.17 7.35 23.58
CA TYR A 48 -21.52 7.51 24.08
C TYR A 48 -21.54 7.50 25.61
N LYS A 49 -22.04 8.59 26.21
CA LYS A 49 -22.23 8.67 27.65
C LYS A 49 -23.68 8.37 27.97
N GLU A 50 -23.94 7.27 28.70
CA GLU A 50 -25.26 7.04 29.27
C GLU A 50 -25.48 7.93 30.47
N GLY A 51 -26.62 8.64 30.50
CA GLY A 51 -27.01 9.44 31.66
C GLY A 51 -27.20 8.56 32.89
N GLY A 52 -26.46 8.83 33.98
CA GLY A 52 -26.54 8.10 35.21
C GLY A 52 -25.44 7.08 35.49
N VAL A 53 -24.62 6.75 34.48
CA VAL A 53 -23.44 5.91 34.66
C VAL A 53 -22.20 6.78 34.46
N ASN A 54 -21.52 7.09 35.57
CA ASN A 54 -20.38 8.02 35.55
C ASN A 54 -19.01 7.35 35.43
N ASP A 55 -18.96 6.01 35.43
CA ASP A 55 -17.71 5.28 35.61
C ASP A 55 -17.04 4.86 34.28
N PHE A 56 -17.76 4.89 33.17
CA PHE A 56 -17.18 4.55 31.88
C PHE A 56 -17.95 5.14 30.70
N VAL A 57 -17.25 5.30 29.59
CA VAL A 57 -17.79 5.76 28.32
C VAL A 57 -17.89 4.57 27.38
N HIS A 58 -19.07 4.37 26.78
CA HIS A 58 -19.24 3.36 25.75
C HIS A 58 -18.61 3.84 24.45
N LYS A 59 -17.76 3.00 23.89
CA LYS A 59 -17.16 3.25 22.57
C LYS A 59 -17.88 2.44 21.52
N LEU A 60 -18.41 3.14 20.52
CA LEU A 60 -19.08 2.53 19.38
C LEU A 60 -18.20 2.64 18.13
N ARG A 61 -18.20 1.59 17.35
CA ARG A 61 -17.48 1.59 16.07
C ARG A 61 -18.25 2.39 15.04
N GLY A 62 -17.62 3.44 14.52
CA GLY A 62 -18.15 4.24 13.43
C GLY A 62 -17.70 3.74 12.05
N ARG A 63 -17.49 4.66 11.14
CA ARG A 63 -17.07 4.36 9.76
C ARG A 63 -15.65 3.82 9.68
N ALA A 64 -15.46 2.92 8.74
CA ALA A 64 -14.11 2.53 8.33
C ALA A 64 -13.47 3.65 7.49
N LYS A 65 -12.23 3.96 7.79
CA LYS A 65 -11.41 4.92 7.02
C LYS A 65 -10.21 4.23 6.43
N PHE A 66 -9.94 4.54 5.18
CA PHE A 66 -8.79 4.03 4.46
C PHE A 66 -8.02 5.20 3.89
N PRO A 67 -6.82 5.51 4.41
CA PRO A 67 -5.98 6.55 3.82
C PRO A 67 -5.54 6.16 2.42
N ASN A 68 -5.18 7.15 1.63
CA ASN A 68 -4.70 6.89 0.29
C ASN A 68 -3.39 6.11 0.32
N LEU A 69 -3.23 5.22 -0.63
CA LEU A 69 -1.99 4.50 -0.85
C LEU A 69 -1.01 5.41 -1.57
N VAL A 70 0.15 5.63 -1.00
CA VAL A 70 1.22 6.46 -1.56
C VAL A 70 2.41 5.59 -1.91
N LEU A 71 2.84 5.64 -3.15
CA LEU A 71 3.89 4.80 -3.71
C LEU A 71 5.00 5.67 -4.29
N LYS A 72 6.24 5.33 -4.01
CA LYS A 72 7.41 6.03 -4.54
C LYS A 72 8.35 5.08 -5.24
N ARG A 73 8.86 5.53 -6.37
CA ARG A 73 9.86 4.82 -7.17
C ARG A 73 10.75 5.78 -7.95
N GLY A 74 11.88 5.28 -8.41
CA GLY A 74 12.64 5.96 -9.45
C GLY A 74 11.84 6.05 -10.75
N ILE A 75 12.09 7.05 -11.56
CA ILE A 75 11.44 7.18 -12.87
C ILE A 75 11.70 5.94 -13.73
N THR A 76 10.65 5.47 -14.38
CA THR A 76 10.69 4.33 -15.29
C THR A 76 10.01 4.68 -16.61
N SER A 77 10.22 3.84 -17.63
CA SER A 77 9.51 3.94 -18.90
C SER A 77 8.10 3.32 -18.86
N ASN A 78 7.69 2.73 -17.74
CA ASN A 78 6.36 2.15 -17.62
C ASN A 78 5.30 3.25 -17.44
N GLU A 79 4.40 3.35 -18.42
CA GLU A 79 3.35 4.37 -18.48
C GLU A 79 1.97 3.85 -18.04
N ALA A 80 1.88 2.64 -17.51
CA ALA A 80 0.60 2.03 -17.17
C ALA A 80 -0.21 2.86 -16.16
N PHE A 81 0.45 3.48 -15.18
CA PHE A 81 -0.22 4.35 -14.23
C PHE A 81 -0.74 5.64 -14.88
N THR A 82 0.08 6.30 -15.68
CA THR A 82 -0.32 7.54 -16.34
C THR A 82 -1.42 7.31 -17.36
N GLN A 83 -1.43 6.17 -18.03
CA GLN A 83 -2.52 5.76 -18.92
C GLN A 83 -3.83 5.56 -18.15
N TRP A 84 -3.77 4.90 -17.02
CA TRP A 84 -4.94 4.75 -16.14
C TRP A 84 -5.43 6.09 -15.63
N PHE A 85 -4.52 6.95 -15.19
CA PHE A 85 -4.84 8.31 -14.74
C PHE A 85 -5.54 9.12 -15.84
N ALA A 86 -5.02 9.05 -17.06
CA ALA A 86 -5.62 9.73 -18.20
C ALA A 86 -7.01 9.18 -18.55
N ALA A 87 -7.19 7.87 -18.50
CA ALA A 87 -8.49 7.24 -18.74
C ALA A 87 -9.55 7.70 -17.72
N CYS A 88 -9.16 7.91 -16.47
CA CYS A 88 -10.06 8.39 -15.41
C CYS A 88 -10.50 9.85 -15.57
N ARG A 89 -9.88 10.63 -16.45
CA ARG A 89 -10.30 12.01 -16.71
C ARG A 89 -11.67 12.10 -17.34
N GLU A 90 -11.97 11.19 -18.27
CA GLU A 90 -13.24 11.19 -18.98
C GLU A 90 -14.30 10.41 -18.22
N LYS A 91 -13.94 9.25 -17.71
CA LYS A 91 -14.80 8.39 -16.94
C LYS A 91 -13.99 7.70 -15.84
N LEU A 92 -14.47 7.81 -14.61
CA LEU A 92 -13.82 7.14 -13.49
C LEU A 92 -13.80 5.63 -13.71
N GLU A 93 -12.59 5.08 -13.80
CA GLU A 93 -12.33 3.66 -13.93
C GLU A 93 -11.69 3.14 -12.65
N ARG A 94 -12.52 2.49 -11.84
CA ARG A 94 -12.05 1.84 -10.61
C ARG A 94 -11.48 0.47 -10.93
N ARG A 95 -10.36 0.16 -10.31
CA ARG A 95 -9.72 -1.16 -10.45
C ARG A 95 -9.39 -1.74 -9.09
N GLU A 96 -9.25 -3.04 -9.02
CA GLU A 96 -8.63 -3.67 -7.88
C GLU A 96 -7.11 -3.54 -8.01
N VAL A 97 -6.47 -3.00 -7.00
CA VAL A 97 -5.02 -2.87 -6.95
C VAL A 97 -4.46 -3.95 -6.06
N THR A 98 -3.51 -4.69 -6.56
CA THR A 98 -2.78 -5.72 -5.81
C THR A 98 -1.39 -5.21 -5.51
N LEU A 99 -1.04 -5.19 -4.24
CA LEU A 99 0.28 -4.83 -3.74
C LEU A 99 0.96 -6.09 -3.21
N THR A 100 2.05 -6.45 -3.82
CA THR A 100 2.85 -7.62 -3.40
C THR A 100 4.18 -7.16 -2.84
N MET A 101 4.44 -7.51 -1.59
CA MET A 101 5.74 -7.29 -0.97
C MET A 101 6.66 -8.44 -1.36
N LEU A 102 7.81 -8.11 -1.93
CA LEU A 102 8.80 -9.04 -2.39
C LEU A 102 10.06 -8.95 -1.53
N ASP A 103 10.72 -10.07 -1.32
CA ASP A 103 12.03 -10.10 -0.69
C ASP A 103 13.15 -9.77 -1.70
N GLN A 104 14.39 -9.80 -1.25
CA GLN A 104 15.55 -9.53 -2.11
C GLN A 104 15.70 -10.51 -3.26
N THR A 105 15.12 -11.70 -3.15
CA THR A 105 15.13 -12.73 -4.20
C THR A 105 13.89 -12.64 -5.10
N LEU A 106 13.08 -11.59 -4.94
CA LEU A 106 11.84 -11.34 -5.66
C LEU A 106 10.75 -12.40 -5.41
N LYS A 107 10.80 -13.03 -4.25
CA LYS A 107 9.73 -13.95 -3.81
C LYS A 107 8.65 -13.19 -3.06
N PRO A 108 7.38 -13.50 -3.31
CA PRO A 108 6.29 -12.89 -2.56
C PRO A 108 6.35 -13.23 -1.08
N VAL A 109 6.27 -12.20 -0.23
CA VAL A 109 6.21 -12.32 1.23
C VAL A 109 4.80 -12.13 1.70
N ARG A 110 4.12 -11.12 1.19
CA ARG A 110 2.75 -10.78 1.55
C ARG A 110 2.03 -10.05 0.43
N VAL A 111 0.73 -10.23 0.34
CA VAL A 111 -0.10 -9.62 -0.69
C VAL A 111 -1.28 -8.91 -0.05
N TRP A 112 -1.54 -7.69 -0.49
CA TRP A 112 -2.72 -6.92 -0.13
C TRP A 112 -3.50 -6.56 -1.38
N ALA A 113 -4.81 -6.50 -1.26
CA ALA A 113 -5.67 -6.03 -2.32
C ALA A 113 -6.47 -4.81 -1.86
N PHE A 114 -6.58 -3.84 -2.74
CA PHE A 114 -7.31 -2.60 -2.53
C PHE A 114 -8.50 -2.56 -3.47
N VAL A 115 -9.68 -2.46 -2.89
CA VAL A 115 -10.94 -2.54 -3.64
C VAL A 115 -11.40 -1.16 -4.08
N GLY A 116 -11.92 -1.07 -5.29
CA GLY A 116 -12.48 0.17 -5.82
C GLY A 116 -11.46 1.29 -5.91
N ALA A 117 -10.23 0.95 -6.26
CA ALA A 117 -9.13 1.91 -6.32
C ALA A 117 -9.16 2.76 -7.58
N PHE A 118 -8.73 4.00 -7.44
CA PHE A 118 -8.55 4.91 -8.57
C PHE A 118 -7.40 5.86 -8.30
N PRO A 119 -6.70 6.31 -9.35
CA PRO A 119 -5.57 7.22 -9.18
C PRO A 119 -6.04 8.61 -8.80
N VAL A 120 -5.34 9.25 -7.87
CA VAL A 120 -5.71 10.57 -7.34
C VAL A 120 -4.66 11.61 -7.69
N LYS A 121 -3.39 11.24 -7.59
CA LYS A 121 -2.31 12.20 -7.72
C LYS A 121 -1.06 11.53 -8.29
N TRP A 122 -0.40 12.26 -9.15
CA TRP A 122 0.93 11.92 -9.65
C TRP A 122 1.84 13.12 -9.44
N THR A 123 2.99 12.87 -8.86
CA THR A 123 4.02 13.89 -8.68
C THR A 123 5.29 13.40 -9.34
N GLY A 124 5.73 14.13 -10.34
CA GLY A 124 6.99 13.86 -11.03
C GLY A 124 8.18 14.36 -10.21
N PRO A 125 9.37 13.97 -10.62
CA PRO A 125 10.58 14.38 -9.94
C PRO A 125 10.90 15.87 -10.17
N ASP A 126 11.55 16.47 -9.17
CA ASP A 126 12.17 17.78 -9.33
C ASP A 126 13.54 17.61 -9.96
N PHE A 127 13.77 18.32 -11.05
CA PHE A 127 15.07 18.33 -11.72
C PHE A 127 15.82 19.61 -11.41
N LYS A 128 16.97 19.48 -10.79
CA LYS A 128 17.92 20.56 -10.62
C LYS A 128 19.23 20.19 -11.30
N ALA A 129 19.78 21.09 -12.08
CA ALA A 129 21.01 20.84 -12.84
C ALA A 129 22.21 20.45 -11.97
N SER A 130 22.20 20.82 -10.69
CA SER A 130 23.26 20.53 -9.71
C SER A 130 22.88 19.45 -8.70
N ALA A 131 21.69 18.84 -8.81
CA ALA A 131 21.25 17.85 -7.83
C ALA A 131 21.89 16.49 -8.10
N GLU A 132 22.57 15.97 -7.09
CA GLU A 132 22.96 14.58 -7.02
C GLU A 132 21.80 13.79 -6.43
N GLY A 133 21.27 12.81 -7.16
CA GLY A 133 20.21 11.96 -6.66
C GLY A 133 19.33 11.40 -7.75
N ALA A 134 18.65 10.31 -7.44
CA ALA A 134 17.72 9.68 -8.34
C ALA A 134 16.45 10.53 -8.50
N ALA A 135 15.97 10.66 -9.72
CA ALA A 135 14.65 11.23 -9.98
C ALA A 135 13.57 10.30 -9.41
N ILE A 136 12.75 10.81 -8.51
CA ILE A 136 11.72 10.04 -7.81
C ILE A 136 10.34 10.47 -8.27
N GLU A 137 9.51 9.49 -8.57
CA GLU A 137 8.12 9.63 -8.92
C GLU A 137 7.27 9.18 -7.74
N THR A 138 6.23 9.96 -7.44
CA THR A 138 5.27 9.61 -6.38
C THR A 138 3.88 9.48 -6.99
N ILE A 139 3.20 8.38 -6.71
CA ILE A 139 1.82 8.19 -7.12
C ILE A 139 0.93 7.97 -5.89
N GLU A 140 -0.29 8.43 -5.99
CA GLU A 140 -1.26 8.32 -4.91
C GLU A 140 -2.56 7.74 -5.44
N ILE A 141 -3.06 6.72 -4.76
CA ILE A 141 -4.24 5.96 -5.14
C ILE A 141 -5.22 5.96 -3.97
N ALA A 142 -6.45 6.35 -4.24
CA ALA A 142 -7.54 6.21 -3.29
C ALA A 142 -8.23 4.86 -3.47
N HIS A 143 -8.82 4.32 -2.41
CA HIS A 143 -9.52 3.04 -2.46
C HIS A 143 -10.64 2.98 -1.42
N GLN A 144 -11.50 1.99 -1.56
CA GLN A 144 -12.66 1.81 -0.70
C GLN A 144 -12.52 0.67 0.31
N GLY A 145 -11.43 -0.05 0.29
CA GLY A 145 -11.19 -1.14 1.23
C GLY A 145 -9.86 -1.82 0.99
N LEU A 146 -9.33 -2.38 2.06
CA LEU A 146 -8.10 -3.14 2.10
C LEU A 146 -8.40 -4.54 2.60
N LYS A 147 -7.93 -5.54 1.88
CA LYS A 147 -8.02 -6.94 2.30
C LYS A 147 -6.69 -7.64 2.10
N SER A 148 -6.42 -8.65 2.91
CA SER A 148 -5.30 -9.56 2.68
C SER A 148 -5.70 -10.52 1.55
N ALA A 149 -4.85 -10.62 0.60
CA ALA A 149 -5.09 -11.49 -0.55
C ALA A 149 -4.25 -12.76 -0.47
#